data_6336de02f2b7b40a8b5ccb0712c36fd7
#
_entry.id   6336de02f2b7b40a8b5ccb0712c36fd7
#
_cell.length_a   1.000
_cell.length_b   1.000
_cell.length_c   1.000
_cell.angle_alpha   90.00
_cell.angle_beta   90.00
_cell.angle_gamma   90.00
#
_symmetry.space_group_name_H-M   'P 1'
#
loop_
_entity.id
_entity.type
_entity.pdbx_description
1 polymer ?
#
loop_
_entity_poly.entity_id
_entity_poly.type
_entity_poly.pdbx_seq_one_letter_code
_entity_poly.pdbx_strand_id
1 'polypeptide(L)'
;MFASADQLICHAMGDYVVQSDWMASHKTKSSSAALAHAVSYALCFIPLTCAWTSFGWSPSTWLPSSVRWSALLFICTTHFIIDRWRLARYACWAKNFLAPRHIEVLHPDGHPEAGKSAGWIRNAPWSECSGTGYDSSKPPWMAVWLMIIADNCFHVLCNAAALAWL
;
A
#
# COMPACT_ATOMS: atom_id res chain seq x y z
N MET A 1 15.08 18.97 1.20
CA MET A 1 14.96 17.49 1.29
C MET A 1 13.91 17.22 2.35
N PHE A 2 12.75 16.72 1.98
CA PHE A 2 11.74 16.37 2.97
C PHE A 2 12.22 15.16 3.76
N ALA A 3 12.15 15.24 5.09
CA ALA A 3 12.55 14.13 5.94
C ALA A 3 11.63 12.95 5.65
N SER A 4 12.18 11.75 5.56
CA SER A 4 11.39 10.53 5.35
C SER A 4 10.32 10.31 6.42
N ALA A 5 10.55 10.85 7.62
CA ALA A 5 9.60 10.82 8.72
C ALA A 5 8.33 11.64 8.43
N ASP A 6 8.47 12.83 7.83
CA ASP A 6 7.33 13.71 7.57
C ASP A 6 6.34 13.07 6.58
N GLN A 7 6.85 12.44 5.51
CA GLN A 7 5.96 11.74 4.59
C GLN A 7 5.28 10.52 5.22
N LEU A 8 5.94 9.82 6.15
CA LEU A 8 5.32 8.71 6.87
C LEU A 8 4.21 9.19 7.80
N ILE A 9 4.39 10.37 8.42
CA ILE A 9 3.33 10.99 9.23
C ILE A 9 2.14 11.35 8.34
N CYS A 10 2.37 12.02 7.20
CA CYS A 10 1.29 12.37 6.27
C CYS A 10 0.58 11.12 5.74
N HIS A 11 1.33 10.08 5.39
CA HIS A 11 0.79 8.79 4.97
C HIS A 11 -0.10 8.16 6.06
N ALA A 12 0.42 8.05 7.29
CA ALA A 12 -0.34 7.49 8.40
C ALA A 12 -1.59 8.32 8.74
N MET A 13 -1.50 9.64 8.65
CA MET A 13 -2.65 10.53 8.82
C MET A 13 -3.73 10.26 7.77
N GLY A 14 -3.35 10.13 6.50
CA GLY A 14 -4.29 9.89 5.41
C GLY A 14 -4.97 8.52 5.50
N ASP A 15 -4.23 7.46 5.79
CA ASP A 15 -4.73 6.09 5.75
C ASP A 15 -5.41 5.63 7.03
N TYR A 16 -5.01 6.17 8.19
CA TYR A 16 -5.49 5.66 9.47
C TYR A 16 -6.29 6.66 10.31
N VAL A 17 -6.17 7.96 10.03
CA VAL A 17 -6.86 8.99 10.82
C VAL A 17 -7.97 9.67 10.02
N VAL A 18 -7.70 10.05 8.78
CA VAL A 18 -8.64 10.78 7.93
C VAL A 18 -9.59 9.85 7.16
N GLN A 19 -9.17 8.61 6.91
CA GLN A 19 -9.98 7.62 6.23
C GLN A 19 -11.21 7.24 7.08
N SER A 20 -12.42 7.46 6.56
CA SER A 20 -13.65 7.02 7.22
C SER A 20 -13.91 5.52 7.00
N ASP A 21 -14.73 4.91 7.87
CA ASP A 21 -15.16 3.51 7.74
C ASP A 21 -15.83 3.22 6.39
N TRP A 22 -16.59 4.20 5.87
CA TRP A 22 -17.21 4.08 4.55
C TRP A 22 -16.15 4.01 3.45
N MET A 23 -15.11 4.86 3.48
CA MET A 23 -14.00 4.80 2.51
C MET A 23 -13.27 3.47 2.62
N ALA A 24 -12.90 3.05 3.84
CA ALA A 24 -12.16 1.82 4.08
C ALA A 24 -12.88 0.58 3.55
N SER A 25 -14.19 0.48 3.75
CA SER A 25 -14.98 -0.69 3.35
C SER A 25 -15.41 -0.69 1.90
N HIS A 26 -15.40 0.46 1.21
CA HIS A 26 -15.90 0.59 -0.16
C HIS A 26 -14.85 0.96 -1.20
N LYS A 27 -13.64 1.45 -0.82
CA LYS A 27 -12.62 1.91 -1.78
C LYS A 27 -12.23 0.87 -2.85
N THR A 28 -12.28 -0.39 -2.51
CA THR A 28 -11.99 -1.47 -3.48
C THR A 28 -13.16 -1.81 -4.41
N LYS A 29 -14.38 -1.39 -4.08
CA LYS A 29 -15.62 -1.72 -4.80
C LYS A 29 -16.19 -0.54 -5.56
N SER A 30 -16.03 0.67 -5.02
CA SER A 30 -16.61 1.92 -5.54
C SER A 30 -15.50 2.92 -5.89
N SER A 31 -15.54 3.42 -7.13
CA SER A 31 -14.59 4.45 -7.57
C SER A 31 -14.81 5.79 -6.86
N SER A 32 -16.04 6.10 -6.45
CA SER A 32 -16.33 7.32 -5.68
C SER A 32 -15.73 7.26 -4.27
N ALA A 33 -15.81 6.11 -3.59
CA ALA A 33 -15.21 5.94 -2.28
C ALA A 33 -13.67 5.95 -2.37
N ALA A 34 -13.10 5.30 -3.41
CA ALA A 34 -11.67 5.34 -3.65
C ALA A 34 -11.18 6.76 -3.97
N LEU A 35 -11.92 7.52 -4.78
CA LEU A 35 -11.57 8.91 -5.10
C LEU A 35 -11.66 9.81 -3.87
N ALA A 36 -12.74 9.71 -3.09
CA ALA A 36 -12.89 10.47 -1.86
C ALA A 36 -11.73 10.22 -0.90
N HIS A 37 -11.33 8.94 -0.74
CA HIS A 37 -10.17 8.57 0.06
C HIS A 37 -8.87 9.14 -0.52
N ALA A 38 -8.61 8.96 -1.81
CA ALA A 38 -7.38 9.44 -2.44
C ALA A 38 -7.23 10.96 -2.38
N VAL A 39 -8.34 11.71 -2.51
CA VAL A 39 -8.34 13.17 -2.36
C VAL A 39 -8.05 13.55 -0.91
N SER A 40 -8.76 12.99 0.07
CA SER A 40 -8.52 13.29 1.49
C SER A 40 -7.11 12.90 1.93
N TYR A 41 -6.59 11.80 1.41
CA TYR A 41 -5.20 11.38 1.61
C TYR A 41 -4.20 12.41 1.05
N ALA A 42 -4.36 12.82 -0.21
CA ALA A 42 -3.46 13.78 -0.84
C ALA A 42 -3.44 15.14 -0.11
N LEU A 43 -4.57 15.57 0.45
CA LEU A 43 -4.65 16.80 1.23
C LEU A 43 -3.73 16.78 2.48
N CYS A 44 -3.46 15.62 3.05
CA CYS A 44 -2.52 15.47 4.16
C CYS A 44 -1.08 15.83 3.75
N PHE A 45 -0.76 15.84 2.46
CA PHE A 45 0.56 16.18 1.94
C PHE A 45 0.73 17.66 1.56
N ILE A 46 -0.31 18.48 1.70
CA ILE A 46 -0.22 19.92 1.43
C ILE A 46 0.97 20.56 2.17
N PRO A 47 1.20 20.32 3.48
CA PRO A 47 2.33 20.91 4.19
C PRO A 47 3.69 20.59 3.56
N LEU A 48 3.85 19.42 2.95
CA LEU A 48 5.12 18.99 2.32
C LEU A 48 5.26 19.46 0.88
N THR A 49 4.16 19.84 0.23
CA THR A 49 4.14 20.29 -1.17
C THR A 49 4.10 21.80 -1.30
N CYS A 50 3.94 22.53 -0.19
CA CYS A 50 3.92 23.97 -0.16
C CYS A 50 5.32 24.54 0.03
N ALA A 51 5.64 25.63 -0.70
CA ALA A 51 6.73 26.49 -0.35
C ALA A 51 6.24 27.47 0.73
N TRP A 52 6.70 27.30 1.93
CA TRP A 52 6.44 28.26 3.01
C TRP A 52 7.41 29.44 2.85
N THR A 53 6.88 30.63 2.67
CA THR A 53 7.70 31.84 2.74
C THR A 53 8.13 32.04 4.19
N SER A 54 9.42 31.98 4.40
CA SER A 54 10.08 31.87 5.68
C SER A 54 9.94 33.06 6.61
N PHE A 55 9.87 32.77 7.89
CA PHE A 55 10.41 33.51 9.02
C PHE A 55 9.95 34.99 9.19
N GLY A 56 8.74 35.17 9.61
CA GLY A 56 8.25 36.36 10.26
C GLY A 56 6.79 36.12 10.68
N TRP A 57 6.53 36.26 11.96
CA TRP A 57 5.17 36.17 12.51
C TRP A 57 4.27 37.23 11.90
N SER A 58 3.62 36.94 10.79
CA SER A 58 2.54 37.72 10.22
C SER A 58 1.40 36.77 9.83
N PRO A 59 0.13 37.08 10.13
CA PRO A 59 -1.00 36.26 9.71
C PRO A 59 -1.06 36.00 8.21
N SER A 60 -0.45 36.87 7.39
CA SER A 60 -0.31 36.67 5.94
C SER A 60 0.73 35.65 5.53
N THR A 61 1.62 35.21 6.43
CA THR A 61 2.68 34.22 6.16
C THR A 61 2.24 32.78 6.38
N TRP A 62 1.01 32.56 6.83
CA TRP A 62 0.41 31.22 6.99
C TRP A 62 -0.16 30.65 5.69
N LEU A 63 -0.28 31.46 4.66
CA LEU A 63 -0.72 30.98 3.34
C LEU A 63 0.50 30.52 2.55
N PRO A 64 0.47 29.28 2.00
CA PRO A 64 1.55 28.81 1.16
C PRO A 64 1.69 29.70 -0.07
N SER A 65 2.91 30.14 -0.37
CA SER A 65 3.21 30.99 -1.51
C SER A 65 3.03 30.24 -2.85
N SER A 66 3.23 28.93 -2.83
CA SER A 66 2.98 28.06 -3.97
C SER A 66 2.75 26.63 -3.50
N VAL A 67 1.85 25.93 -4.14
CA VAL A 67 1.58 24.50 -3.94
C VAL A 67 2.08 23.75 -5.17
N ARG A 68 2.82 22.67 -4.96
CA ARG A 68 3.25 21.79 -6.06
C ARG A 68 2.10 20.87 -6.46
N TRP A 69 1.20 21.39 -7.27
CA TRP A 69 -0.01 20.67 -7.71
C TRP A 69 0.29 19.38 -8.46
N SER A 70 1.41 19.33 -9.20
CA SER A 70 1.88 18.11 -9.88
C SER A 70 2.15 16.98 -8.90
N ALA A 71 2.83 17.27 -7.79
CA ALA A 71 3.11 16.29 -6.75
C ALA A 71 1.82 15.80 -6.09
N LEU A 72 0.91 16.71 -5.72
CA LEU A 72 -0.38 16.33 -5.12
C LEU A 72 -1.24 15.50 -6.08
N LEU A 73 -1.30 15.89 -7.36
CA LEU A 73 -2.04 15.13 -8.37
C LEU A 73 -1.46 13.73 -8.56
N PHE A 74 -0.14 13.61 -8.58
CA PHE A 74 0.53 12.31 -8.68
C PHE A 74 0.24 11.43 -7.45
N ILE A 75 0.38 11.98 -6.23
CA ILE A 75 0.05 11.28 -4.99
C ILE A 75 -1.40 10.81 -5.01
N CYS A 76 -2.34 11.69 -5.34
CA CYS A 76 -3.77 11.37 -5.41
C CYS A 76 -4.04 10.25 -6.43
N THR A 77 -3.48 10.37 -7.63
CA THR A 77 -3.72 9.42 -8.73
C THR A 77 -3.14 8.05 -8.41
N THR A 78 -1.89 8.00 -7.95
CA THR A 78 -1.24 6.73 -7.60
C THR A 78 -1.92 6.06 -6.41
N HIS A 79 -2.30 6.81 -5.39
CA HIS A 79 -3.05 6.29 -4.25
C HIS A 79 -4.40 5.70 -4.70
N PHE A 80 -5.16 6.44 -5.53
CA PHE A 80 -6.41 5.93 -6.11
C PHE A 80 -6.21 4.62 -6.85
N ILE A 81 -5.18 4.52 -7.69
CA ILE A 81 -4.92 3.32 -8.50
C ILE A 81 -4.55 2.14 -7.61
N ILE A 82 -3.63 2.32 -6.67
CA ILE A 82 -3.16 1.25 -5.79
C ILE A 82 -4.33 0.69 -4.99
N ASP A 83 -5.10 1.54 -4.35
CA ASP A 83 -6.22 1.17 -3.49
C ASP A 83 -7.39 0.56 -4.26
N ARG A 84 -7.82 1.21 -5.34
CA ARG A 84 -9.00 0.79 -6.10
C ARG A 84 -8.85 -0.63 -6.64
N TRP A 85 -7.67 -1.00 -7.10
CA TRP A 85 -7.38 -2.33 -7.64
C TRP A 85 -6.59 -3.23 -6.68
N ARG A 86 -6.29 -2.75 -5.46
CA ARG A 86 -5.53 -3.51 -4.45
C ARG A 86 -4.24 -4.08 -5.05
N LEU A 87 -3.42 -3.24 -5.65
CA LEU A 87 -2.25 -3.68 -6.41
C LEU A 87 -1.25 -4.48 -5.58
N ALA A 88 -1.17 -4.21 -4.28
CA ALA A 88 -0.30 -4.92 -3.35
C ALA A 88 -0.50 -6.45 -3.36
N ARG A 89 -1.72 -6.95 -3.58
CA ARG A 89 -1.99 -8.40 -3.63
C ARG A 89 -1.27 -9.08 -4.79
N TYR A 90 -1.10 -8.40 -5.92
CA TYR A 90 -0.36 -8.96 -7.06
C TYR A 90 1.13 -9.07 -6.76
N ALA A 91 1.71 -8.06 -6.08
CA ALA A 91 3.10 -8.13 -5.64
C ALA A 91 3.31 -9.20 -4.58
N CYS A 92 2.36 -9.33 -3.63
CA CYS A 92 2.39 -10.40 -2.64
C CYS A 92 2.34 -11.78 -3.28
N TRP A 93 1.55 -11.96 -4.33
CA TRP A 93 1.50 -13.19 -5.10
C TRP A 93 2.80 -13.41 -5.91
N ALA A 94 3.25 -12.39 -6.65
CA ALA A 94 4.41 -12.49 -7.51
C ALA A 94 5.70 -12.80 -6.75
N LYS A 95 5.94 -12.18 -5.59
CA LYS A 95 7.15 -12.44 -4.80
C LYS A 95 7.29 -13.90 -4.33
N ASN A 96 6.19 -14.63 -4.21
CA ASN A 96 6.21 -16.01 -3.79
C ASN A 96 6.82 -16.93 -4.87
N PHE A 97 6.99 -16.46 -6.13
CA PHE A 97 7.79 -17.18 -7.13
C PHE A 97 9.26 -17.33 -6.72
N LEU A 98 9.75 -16.43 -5.87
CA LEU A 98 11.14 -16.44 -5.41
C LEU A 98 11.36 -17.39 -4.22
N ALA A 99 10.29 -17.90 -3.61
CA ALA A 99 10.35 -18.79 -2.48
C ALA A 99 9.94 -20.22 -2.88
N PRO A 100 10.86 -21.20 -2.85
CA PRO A 100 10.51 -22.59 -3.06
C PRO A 100 9.58 -23.06 -1.94
N ARG A 101 8.47 -23.71 -2.30
CA ARG A 101 7.62 -24.40 -1.35
C ARG A 101 8.11 -25.84 -1.16
N HIS A 102 8.31 -26.22 0.09
CA HIS A 102 8.35 -27.64 0.45
C HIS A 102 6.91 -28.14 0.52
N ILE A 103 6.59 -29.16 -0.26
CA ILE A 103 5.37 -29.93 -0.07
C ILE A 103 5.73 -31.15 0.77
N GLU A 104 5.02 -31.30 1.86
CA GLU A 104 4.91 -32.61 2.50
C GLU A 104 3.99 -33.46 1.61
N VAL A 105 4.54 -34.42 0.90
CA VAL A 105 3.76 -35.44 0.23
C VAL A 105 3.31 -36.40 1.31
N LEU A 106 2.04 -36.34 1.68
CA LEU A 106 1.42 -37.40 2.48
C LEU A 106 1.37 -38.67 1.62
N HIS A 107 2.02 -39.72 2.08
CA HIS A 107 1.88 -41.03 1.45
C HIS A 107 0.42 -41.49 1.52
N PRO A 108 -0.07 -42.26 0.53
CA PRO A 108 -1.44 -42.79 0.50
C PRO A 108 -1.84 -43.55 1.77
N ASP A 109 -0.87 -44.09 2.51
CA ASP A 109 -1.05 -44.86 3.74
C ASP A 109 -1.12 -43.98 5.01
N GLY A 110 -1.13 -42.65 4.88
CA GLY A 110 -1.27 -41.74 6.01
C GLY A 110 -0.03 -41.62 6.92
N HIS A 111 1.09 -42.23 6.57
CA HIS A 111 2.35 -42.03 7.28
C HIS A 111 3.09 -40.80 6.71
N PRO A 112 3.47 -39.84 7.57
CA PRO A 112 4.40 -38.82 7.16
C PRO A 112 5.76 -39.46 6.96
N GLU A 113 6.19 -39.71 5.74
CA GLU A 113 7.60 -39.96 5.51
C GLU A 113 8.38 -38.72 5.89
N ALA A 114 9.24 -38.88 6.88
CA ALA A 114 10.20 -37.88 7.30
C ALA A 114 11.34 -37.72 6.27
N GLY A 115 10.99 -37.61 5.02
CA GLY A 115 11.95 -37.59 3.92
C GLY A 115 11.33 -37.26 2.57
N LYS A 116 10.63 -36.18 2.42
CA LYS A 116 11.07 -35.18 1.47
C LYS A 116 11.11 -35.60 0.02
N SER A 117 10.02 -35.55 -0.66
CA SER A 117 10.13 -35.10 -2.05
C SER A 117 10.16 -33.57 -2.02
N ALA A 118 11.37 -32.99 -2.16
CA ALA A 118 11.51 -31.56 -2.41
C ALA A 118 11.02 -31.28 -3.83
N GLY A 119 9.72 -31.10 -3.97
CA GLY A 119 9.13 -30.63 -5.19
C GLY A 119 9.16 -29.11 -5.18
N TRP A 120 9.81 -28.50 -6.16
CA TRP A 120 9.65 -27.09 -6.43
C TRP A 120 8.25 -26.88 -6.97
N ILE A 121 7.34 -26.37 -6.16
CA ILE A 121 6.02 -25.98 -6.65
C ILE A 121 6.06 -24.51 -6.96
N ARG A 122 5.58 -24.20 -8.16
CA ARG A 122 5.21 -22.87 -8.55
C ARG A 122 4.19 -22.33 -7.56
N ASN A 123 4.11 -21.00 -7.45
CA ASN A 123 3.09 -20.32 -6.69
C ASN A 123 1.73 -21.00 -6.82
N ALA A 124 0.99 -21.00 -5.74
CA ALA A 124 -0.42 -21.34 -5.78
C ALA A 124 -1.13 -20.52 -6.88
N PRO A 125 -2.08 -21.11 -7.60
CA PRO A 125 -2.78 -20.42 -8.68
C PRO A 125 -3.44 -19.14 -8.17
N TRP A 126 -3.51 -18.13 -9.01
CA TRP A 126 -4.10 -16.84 -8.65
C TRP A 126 -5.52 -16.95 -8.09
N SER A 127 -6.31 -17.91 -8.57
CA SER A 127 -7.67 -18.18 -8.08
C SER A 127 -7.73 -18.42 -6.57
N GLU A 128 -6.71 -19.03 -5.99
CA GLU A 128 -6.60 -19.30 -4.55
C GLU A 128 -6.02 -18.14 -3.76
N CYS A 129 -5.27 -17.25 -4.44
CA CYS A 129 -4.52 -16.15 -3.84
C CYS A 129 -5.18 -14.78 -4.03
N SER A 130 -6.28 -14.70 -4.77
CA SER A 130 -6.87 -13.44 -5.26
C SER A 130 -7.29 -12.46 -4.16
N GLY A 131 -7.49 -12.92 -2.93
CA GLY A 131 -7.89 -12.08 -1.80
C GLY A 131 -6.75 -11.17 -1.29
N THR A 132 -5.58 -11.77 -1.02
CA THR A 132 -4.45 -11.11 -0.38
C THR A 132 -3.11 -11.33 -1.07
N GLY A 133 -3.08 -12.15 -2.11
CA GLY A 133 -1.84 -12.62 -2.76
C GLY A 133 -1.21 -13.83 -2.07
N TYR A 134 -1.86 -14.39 -1.05
CA TYR A 134 -1.45 -15.60 -0.35
C TYR A 134 -2.56 -16.63 -0.38
N ASP A 135 -2.18 -17.89 -0.39
CA ASP A 135 -3.09 -19.03 -0.30
C ASP A 135 -3.44 -19.38 1.16
N SER A 136 -4.28 -20.40 1.30
CA SER A 136 -4.79 -20.88 2.59
C SER A 136 -3.74 -21.46 3.54
N SER A 137 -2.51 -21.69 3.09
CA SER A 137 -1.41 -22.15 3.96
C SER A 137 -0.96 -21.08 4.97
N LYS A 138 -1.27 -19.79 4.69
CA LYS A 138 -1.03 -18.71 5.64
C LYS A 138 -2.27 -18.42 6.47
N PRO A 139 -2.12 -18.22 7.79
CA PRO A 139 -3.21 -17.74 8.62
C PRO A 139 -3.82 -16.46 8.03
N PRO A 140 -5.15 -16.33 7.97
CA PRO A 140 -5.82 -15.18 7.32
C PRO A 140 -5.35 -13.81 7.85
N TRP A 141 -5.14 -13.68 9.16
CA TRP A 141 -4.66 -12.44 9.77
C TRP A 141 -3.26 -12.07 9.26
N MET A 142 -2.36 -13.05 9.13
CA MET A 142 -0.99 -12.83 8.64
C MET A 142 -1.01 -12.42 7.15
N ALA A 143 -1.82 -13.09 6.32
CA ALA A 143 -1.96 -12.76 4.91
C ALA A 143 -2.43 -11.32 4.69
N VAL A 144 -3.40 -10.87 5.49
CA VAL A 144 -3.92 -9.49 5.47
C VAL A 144 -2.83 -8.50 5.89
N TRP A 145 -2.15 -8.74 7.01
CA TRP A 145 -1.09 -7.84 7.48
C TRP A 145 0.07 -7.70 6.50
N LEU A 146 0.52 -8.81 5.90
CA LEU A 146 1.60 -8.77 4.90
C LEU A 146 1.18 -8.01 3.64
N MET A 147 -0.09 -8.11 3.24
CA MET A 147 -0.63 -7.33 2.13
C MET A 147 -0.70 -5.84 2.49
N ILE A 148 -1.14 -5.47 3.70
CA ILE A 148 -1.17 -4.07 4.16
C ILE A 148 0.24 -3.47 4.17
N ILE A 149 1.24 -4.21 4.65
CA ILE A 149 2.64 -3.76 4.65
C ILE A 149 3.13 -3.51 3.22
N ALA A 150 2.83 -4.41 2.28
CA ALA A 150 3.20 -4.24 0.88
C ALA A 150 2.49 -3.03 0.24
N ASP A 151 1.23 -2.80 0.60
CA ASP A 151 0.43 -1.66 0.16
C ASP A 151 1.04 -0.34 0.63
N ASN A 152 1.35 -0.24 1.93
CA ASN A 152 2.04 0.92 2.49
C ASN A 152 3.39 1.18 1.81
N CYS A 153 4.16 0.14 1.48
CA CYS A 153 5.42 0.30 0.75
C CYS A 153 5.21 0.96 -0.62
N PHE A 154 4.18 0.58 -1.37
CA PHE A 154 3.88 1.20 -2.66
C PHE A 154 3.49 2.67 -2.51
N HIS A 155 2.64 3.00 -1.53
CA HIS A 155 2.26 4.38 -1.26
C HIS A 155 3.47 5.23 -0.90
N VAL A 156 4.31 4.76 0.03
CA VAL A 156 5.52 5.48 0.45
C VAL A 156 6.50 5.69 -0.69
N LEU A 157 6.69 4.70 -1.57
CA LEU A 157 7.54 4.84 -2.76
C LEU A 157 6.99 5.88 -3.74
N CYS A 158 5.70 5.86 -4.03
CA CYS A 158 5.05 6.84 -4.90
C CYS A 158 5.11 8.25 -4.31
N ASN A 159 4.86 8.38 -3.00
CA ASN A 159 4.95 9.67 -2.32
C ASN A 159 6.37 10.23 -2.35
N ALA A 160 7.38 9.37 -2.08
CA ALA A 160 8.78 9.78 -2.16
C ALA A 160 9.15 10.25 -3.56
N ALA A 161 8.71 9.56 -4.59
CA ALA A 161 8.93 9.94 -5.97
C ALA A 161 8.28 11.30 -6.29
N ALA A 162 7.02 11.50 -5.90
CA ALA A 162 6.31 12.77 -6.10
C ALA A 162 7.02 13.94 -5.40
N LEU A 163 7.41 13.75 -4.15
CA LEU A 163 8.04 14.80 -3.36
C LEU A 163 9.47 15.12 -3.81
N ALA A 164 10.16 14.16 -4.45
CA ALA A 164 11.53 14.35 -4.92
C ALA A 164 11.60 15.01 -6.30
N TRP A 165 10.68 14.70 -7.21
CA TRP A 165 10.84 15.01 -8.64
C TRP A 165 9.72 15.87 -9.24
N LEU A 166 8.59 16.02 -8.58
CA LEU A 166 7.44 16.82 -9.05
C LEU A 166 7.18 18.05 -8.17
#